data_4748c473ce9975e55b09fce4dfd99bbf
#
_entry.id   4748c473ce9975e55b09fce4dfd99bbf
#
_cell.length_a   1.000
_cell.length_b   1.000
_cell.length_c   1.000
_cell.angle_alpha   90.00
_cell.angle_beta   90.00
_cell.angle_gamma   90.00
#
_symmetry.space_group_name_H-M   'P 1'
#
loop_
_entity.id
_entity.type
_entity.pdbx_description
1 polymer ?
#
loop_
_entity_poly.entity_id
_entity_poly.type
_entity_poly.pdbx_seq_one_letter_code
_entity_poly.pdbx_strand_id
1 'polypeptide(L)'
;NDKPFASRVHELYMEFAAGDTELFDRATGEVFRPEDYRYKGRPQAVSCSTIRRYLKNVVNETAVYADRNGQFDYANSQRPKHVRHNGRFALSKISMDDAVLSRKSTRGWVAKYLCVDVVSGYWFRPAYTVGTPTLDTVMEAFRNVFCELTELGLPMPAELEVEHHLMQNIDWLPEAFQFVRFCSSPTEKRAEHNIRSLKWGTSKKQGHMRGRWYGKAEAFKSVRNKVHGDFIDPTFQPQTIIADDLADIELHNNALHPRQKEFPGLTRREVL
;
A
#
# COMPACT_ATOMS: atom_id res chain seq x y z
N ASN A 1 15.33 -15.77 13.43
CA ASN A 1 14.06 -15.36 14.08
C ASN A 1 13.20 -16.60 14.32
N ASP A 2 13.54 -17.34 15.35
CA ASP A 2 12.77 -18.50 15.77
C ASP A 2 11.50 -18.04 16.45
N LYS A 3 10.38 -18.18 15.73
CA LYS A 3 9.04 -17.94 16.29
C LYS A 3 8.66 -19.16 17.11
N PRO A 4 8.78 -19.16 18.44
CA PRO A 4 8.55 -20.36 19.22
C PRO A 4 7.07 -20.78 19.10
N PHE A 5 6.85 -22.07 18.86
CA PHE A 5 5.51 -22.64 18.94
C PHE A 5 5.00 -22.58 20.38
N ALA A 6 3.68 -22.59 20.55
CA ALA A 6 3.08 -22.59 21.89
C ALA A 6 3.56 -23.76 22.78
N SER A 7 3.95 -24.89 22.20
CA SER A 7 4.60 -26.01 22.89
C SER A 7 5.95 -25.58 23.48
N ARG A 8 6.77 -24.86 22.72
CA ARG A 8 8.07 -24.40 23.22
C ARG A 8 7.92 -23.34 24.32
N VAL A 9 6.94 -22.44 24.18
CA VAL A 9 6.60 -21.49 25.26
C VAL A 9 6.14 -22.21 26.52
N HIS A 10 5.37 -23.29 26.36
CA HIS A 10 4.95 -24.14 27.47
C HIS A 10 6.13 -24.84 28.16
N GLU A 11 7.05 -25.41 27.39
CA GLU A 11 8.28 -26.03 27.90
C GLU A 11 9.11 -25.01 28.72
N LEU A 12 9.39 -23.83 28.16
CA LEU A 12 10.13 -22.76 28.84
C LEU A 12 9.43 -22.30 30.11
N TYR A 13 8.10 -22.22 30.10
CA TYR A 13 7.34 -21.92 31.31
C TYR A 13 7.48 -23.01 32.38
N MET A 14 7.47 -24.27 31.98
CA MET A 14 7.64 -25.39 32.93
C MET A 14 9.06 -25.46 33.47
N GLU A 15 10.08 -25.19 32.67
CA GLU A 15 11.49 -25.05 33.07
C GLU A 15 11.64 -23.90 34.11
N PHE A 16 11.02 -22.75 33.83
CA PHE A 16 10.97 -21.62 34.76
C PHE A 16 10.25 -21.97 36.08
N ALA A 17 9.07 -22.59 36.01
CA ALA A 17 8.30 -22.99 37.18
C ALA A 17 9.02 -24.03 38.06
N ALA A 18 9.88 -24.85 37.45
CA ALA A 18 10.76 -25.78 38.14
C ALA A 18 11.97 -25.09 38.82
N GLY A 19 12.33 -23.89 38.34
CA GLY A 19 13.51 -23.16 38.81
C GLY A 19 14.78 -23.41 37.97
N ASP A 20 14.61 -24.07 36.82
CA ASP A 20 15.75 -24.41 35.94
C ASP A 20 16.17 -23.24 35.05
N THR A 21 15.32 -22.24 34.88
CA THR A 21 15.55 -21.07 34.00
C THR A 21 15.01 -19.80 34.64
N GLU A 22 15.74 -18.72 34.52
CA GLU A 22 15.28 -17.38 34.91
C GLU A 22 14.57 -16.71 33.73
N LEU A 23 13.50 -15.97 34.02
CA LEU A 23 12.81 -15.12 33.05
C LEU A 23 12.98 -13.66 33.46
N PHE A 24 13.16 -12.80 32.46
CA PHE A 24 13.23 -11.34 32.67
C PHE A 24 12.51 -10.61 31.56
N ASP A 25 11.94 -9.48 31.90
CA ASP A 25 11.39 -8.55 30.92
C ASP A 25 12.55 -7.78 30.26
N ARG A 26 12.67 -7.89 28.95
CA ARG A 26 13.73 -7.20 28.19
C ARG A 26 13.58 -5.68 28.16
N ALA A 27 12.38 -5.18 28.33
CA ALA A 27 12.10 -3.74 28.28
C ALA A 27 12.39 -3.06 29.62
N THR A 28 12.02 -3.71 30.72
CA THR A 28 12.15 -3.17 32.09
C THR A 28 13.37 -3.70 32.85
N GLY A 29 13.93 -4.84 32.43
CA GLY A 29 14.97 -5.55 33.17
C GLY A 29 14.44 -6.29 34.41
N GLU A 30 13.12 -6.31 34.62
CA GLU A 30 12.51 -7.00 35.77
C GLU A 30 12.75 -8.52 35.67
N VAL A 31 13.22 -9.10 36.78
CA VAL A 31 13.44 -10.54 36.87
C VAL A 31 12.25 -11.20 37.54
N PHE A 32 11.64 -12.15 36.88
CA PHE A 32 10.54 -12.93 37.42
C PHE A 32 11.08 -14.10 38.24
N ARG A 33 10.55 -14.29 39.46
CA ARG A 33 10.97 -15.35 40.37
C ARG A 33 9.97 -16.51 40.34
N PRO A 34 10.42 -17.76 40.22
CA PRO A 34 9.52 -18.92 40.18
C PRO A 34 8.65 -19.03 41.46
N GLU A 35 9.14 -18.53 42.59
CA GLU A 35 8.42 -18.55 43.86
C GLU A 35 7.10 -17.78 43.84
N ASP A 36 7.05 -16.71 43.07
CA ASP A 36 5.86 -15.83 42.96
C ASP A 36 4.74 -16.52 42.14
N TYR A 37 5.09 -17.58 41.42
CA TYR A 37 4.17 -18.36 40.59
C TYR A 37 3.85 -19.74 41.13
N ARG A 38 3.97 -19.93 42.46
CA ARG A 38 3.61 -21.16 43.13
C ARG A 38 2.19 -21.12 43.70
N TYR A 39 1.44 -22.21 43.47
CA TYR A 39 0.14 -22.41 44.11
C TYR A 39 0.25 -23.49 45.16
N LYS A 40 -0.09 -23.15 46.42
CA LYS A 40 0.05 -24.07 47.57
C LYS A 40 1.46 -24.67 47.70
N GLY A 41 2.50 -23.84 47.47
CA GLY A 41 3.90 -24.23 47.61
C GLY A 41 4.45 -25.11 46.46
N ARG A 42 3.65 -25.41 45.45
CA ARG A 42 4.06 -26.21 44.28
C ARG A 42 4.12 -25.35 43.02
N PRO A 43 5.01 -25.64 42.07
CA PRO A 43 5.00 -24.99 40.77
C PRO A 43 3.62 -25.06 40.14
N GLN A 44 3.12 -23.96 39.64
CA GLN A 44 1.82 -23.91 38.99
C GLN A 44 1.92 -24.53 37.59
N ALA A 45 1.51 -25.78 37.47
CA ALA A 45 1.47 -26.44 36.17
C ALA A 45 0.34 -25.85 35.32
N VAL A 46 0.71 -25.41 34.13
CA VAL A 46 -0.21 -24.85 33.13
C VAL A 46 -0.19 -25.74 31.89
N SER A 47 -1.36 -26.07 31.38
CA SER A 47 -1.41 -26.89 30.13
C SER A 47 -1.01 -26.09 28.90
N CYS A 48 -0.46 -26.76 27.89
CA CYS A 48 -0.16 -26.15 26.60
C CYS A 48 -1.40 -25.51 25.95
N SER A 49 -2.59 -26.07 26.18
CA SER A 49 -3.86 -25.49 25.71
C SER A 49 -4.18 -24.16 26.42
N THR A 50 -3.85 -24.03 27.69
CA THR A 50 -3.98 -22.79 28.45
C THR A 50 -3.04 -21.72 27.90
N ILE A 51 -1.77 -22.07 27.64
CA ILE A 51 -0.81 -21.16 26.99
C ILE A 51 -1.32 -20.72 25.62
N ARG A 52 -1.83 -21.63 24.79
CA ARG A 52 -2.42 -21.27 23.47
C ARG A 52 -3.59 -20.30 23.62
N ARG A 53 -4.48 -20.54 24.60
CA ARG A 53 -5.61 -19.63 24.85
C ARG A 53 -5.15 -18.26 25.31
N TYR A 54 -4.14 -18.20 26.18
CA TYR A 54 -3.57 -16.96 26.67
C TYR A 54 -2.91 -16.14 25.54
N LEU A 55 -2.12 -16.79 24.69
CA LEU A 55 -1.49 -16.15 23.53
C LEU A 55 -2.49 -15.63 22.50
N LYS A 56 -3.69 -16.24 22.44
CA LYS A 56 -4.79 -15.80 21.57
C LYS A 56 -5.75 -14.81 22.21
N ASN A 57 -5.54 -14.42 23.47
CA ASN A 57 -6.37 -13.41 24.10
C ASN A 57 -6.15 -12.08 23.37
N VAL A 58 -7.23 -11.34 23.12
CA VAL A 58 -7.22 -10.06 22.37
C VAL A 58 -6.20 -9.06 22.93
N VAL A 59 -6.04 -9.01 24.25
CA VAL A 59 -5.03 -8.14 24.91
C VAL A 59 -3.60 -8.55 24.57
N ASN A 60 -3.34 -9.84 24.48
CA ASN A 60 -2.00 -10.39 24.23
C ASN A 60 -1.72 -10.58 22.74
N GLU A 61 -2.78 -10.76 21.93
CA GLU A 61 -2.67 -11.03 20.50
C GLU A 61 -1.93 -9.91 19.77
N THR A 62 -2.18 -8.67 20.14
CA THR A 62 -1.53 -7.49 19.55
C THR A 62 -0.03 -7.47 19.81
N ALA A 63 0.37 -7.69 21.06
CA ALA A 63 1.79 -7.74 21.46
C ALA A 63 2.49 -8.95 20.81
N VAL A 64 1.86 -10.13 20.88
CA VAL A 64 2.37 -11.36 20.27
C VAL A 64 2.48 -11.23 18.76
N TYR A 65 1.55 -10.52 18.11
CA TYR A 65 1.62 -10.28 16.66
C TYR A 65 2.80 -9.39 16.30
N ALA A 66 3.01 -8.30 17.02
CA ALA A 66 4.11 -7.37 16.79
C ALA A 66 5.47 -8.05 16.95
N ASP A 67 5.62 -8.85 18.01
CA ASP A 67 6.85 -9.60 18.29
C ASP A 67 7.12 -10.69 17.23
N ARG A 68 6.09 -11.42 16.81
CA ARG A 68 6.21 -12.51 15.84
C ARG A 68 6.41 -12.07 14.40
N ASN A 69 5.75 -10.99 13.98
CA ASN A 69 5.72 -10.56 12.57
C ASN A 69 6.53 -9.29 12.32
N GLY A 70 7.02 -8.66 13.40
CA GLY A 70 7.77 -7.42 13.35
C GLY A 70 6.88 -6.18 13.37
N GLN A 71 7.47 -5.07 13.76
CA GLN A 71 6.78 -3.79 13.91
C GLN A 71 6.19 -3.27 12.60
N PHE A 72 6.84 -3.56 11.46
CA PHE A 72 6.33 -3.15 10.14
C PHE A 72 5.00 -3.83 9.81
N ASP A 73 4.93 -5.16 9.95
CA ASP A 73 3.70 -5.92 9.68
C ASP A 73 2.60 -5.58 10.67
N TYR A 74 2.96 -5.36 11.94
CA TYR A 74 2.04 -4.88 12.96
C TYR A 74 1.45 -3.51 12.60
N ALA A 75 2.29 -2.54 12.24
CA ALA A 75 1.85 -1.21 11.87
C ALA A 75 0.91 -1.24 10.65
N ASN A 76 1.16 -2.13 9.69
CA ASN A 76 0.37 -2.23 8.46
C ASN A 76 -0.95 -2.99 8.62
N SER A 77 -1.02 -3.99 9.50
CA SER A 77 -2.16 -4.89 9.61
C SER A 77 -3.02 -4.71 10.87
N GLN A 78 -2.40 -4.39 12.01
CA GLN A 78 -3.07 -4.39 13.32
C GLN A 78 -3.30 -2.99 13.89
N ARG A 79 -2.51 -1.98 13.50
CA ARG A 79 -2.75 -0.62 13.99
C ARG A 79 -4.10 -0.10 13.51
N PRO A 80 -4.89 0.52 14.40
CA PRO A 80 -6.09 1.22 13.99
C PRO A 80 -5.76 2.24 12.90
N LYS A 81 -6.44 2.13 11.77
CA LYS A 81 -6.27 3.08 10.66
C LYS A 81 -7.31 4.17 10.83
N HIS A 82 -6.89 5.41 10.64
CA HIS A 82 -7.85 6.51 10.58
C HIS A 82 -8.83 6.26 9.44
N VAL A 83 -10.12 6.19 9.77
CA VAL A 83 -11.18 6.21 8.77
C VAL A 83 -11.21 7.62 8.18
N ARG A 84 -10.80 7.75 6.93
CA ARG A 84 -10.83 9.02 6.22
C ARG A 84 -12.15 9.14 5.49
N HIS A 85 -12.85 10.22 5.75
CA HIS A 85 -14.01 10.56 4.95
C HIS A 85 -13.56 11.00 3.57
N ASN A 86 -14.18 10.47 2.54
CA ASN A 86 -14.02 10.99 1.18
C ASN A 86 -14.66 12.39 1.13
N GLY A 87 -14.08 13.28 0.35
CA GLY A 87 -14.72 14.54 0.03
C GLY A 87 -16.12 14.31 -0.55
N ARG A 88 -16.99 15.29 -0.46
CA ARG A 88 -18.34 15.22 -1.02
C ARG A 88 -18.39 15.64 -2.48
N PHE A 89 -17.44 16.44 -2.91
CA PHE A 89 -17.38 17.06 -4.23
C PHE A 89 -16.11 16.69 -4.95
N ALA A 90 -16.19 16.52 -6.26
CA ALA A 90 -15.03 16.43 -7.12
C ALA A 90 -14.11 17.65 -6.91
N LEU A 91 -12.82 17.45 -7.09
CA LEU A 91 -11.78 18.45 -6.85
C LEU A 91 -11.66 18.95 -5.41
N SER A 92 -12.42 18.40 -4.46
CA SER A 92 -12.15 18.68 -3.03
C SER A 92 -10.78 18.15 -2.61
N LYS A 93 -10.29 17.09 -3.25
CA LYS A 93 -9.00 16.47 -2.99
C LYS A 93 -8.48 15.72 -4.20
N ILE A 94 -7.23 15.99 -4.55
CA ILE A 94 -6.47 15.16 -5.48
C ILE A 94 -5.35 14.43 -4.74
N SER A 95 -4.99 13.25 -5.24
CA SER A 95 -3.89 12.44 -4.69
C SER A 95 -2.90 12.11 -5.81
N MET A 96 -1.63 12.33 -5.54
CA MET A 96 -0.56 12.07 -6.51
C MET A 96 0.37 10.97 -6.02
N ASP A 97 0.84 10.16 -6.96
CA ASP A 97 1.76 9.05 -6.67
C ASP A 97 2.56 8.66 -7.91
N ASP A 98 3.65 7.95 -7.69
CA ASP A 98 4.37 7.29 -8.77
C ASP A 98 3.89 5.84 -8.97
N ALA A 99 4.03 5.36 -10.18
CA ALA A 99 3.76 3.97 -10.50
C ALA A 99 4.66 3.46 -11.62
N VAL A 100 5.28 2.31 -11.39
CA VAL A 100 5.99 1.58 -12.45
C VAL A 100 4.99 0.82 -13.28
N LEU A 101 5.03 1.02 -14.61
CA LEU A 101 4.24 0.27 -15.56
C LEU A 101 4.77 -1.16 -15.66
N SER A 102 3.86 -2.06 -15.82
CA SER A 102 4.09 -3.47 -15.50
C SER A 102 4.75 -4.26 -16.61
N ARG A 103 4.91 -3.67 -17.80
CA ARG A 103 5.56 -4.30 -18.94
C ARG A 103 7.01 -3.85 -19.03
N LYS A 104 7.89 -4.79 -19.40
CA LYS A 104 9.29 -4.51 -19.63
C LYS A 104 9.48 -3.79 -20.96
N SER A 105 10.19 -2.66 -20.95
CA SER A 105 10.54 -1.97 -22.18
C SER A 105 11.96 -2.31 -22.64
N THR A 106 12.26 -2.02 -23.91
CA THR A 106 13.58 -2.16 -24.52
C THR A 106 14.63 -1.24 -23.91
N ARG A 107 14.20 -0.19 -23.21
CA ARG A 107 15.08 0.83 -22.60
C ARG A 107 15.06 0.84 -21.07
N GLY A 108 14.45 -0.19 -20.42
CA GLY A 108 14.29 -0.26 -18.97
C GLY A 108 12.83 -0.15 -18.54
N TRP A 109 12.61 0.22 -17.29
CA TRP A 109 11.26 0.37 -16.74
C TRP A 109 10.66 1.71 -17.16
N VAL A 110 9.40 1.67 -17.59
CA VAL A 110 8.61 2.89 -17.79
C VAL A 110 7.89 3.16 -16.47
N ALA A 111 8.14 4.32 -15.90
CA ALA A 111 7.43 4.83 -14.75
C ALA A 111 6.56 6.02 -15.15
N LYS A 112 5.53 6.28 -14.37
CA LYS A 112 4.68 7.46 -14.48
C LYS A 112 4.49 8.11 -13.13
N TYR A 113 4.35 9.43 -13.15
CA TYR A 113 3.82 10.20 -12.03
C TYR A 113 2.41 10.65 -12.39
N LEU A 114 1.45 10.37 -11.53
CA LEU A 114 0.03 10.47 -11.89
C LEU A 114 -0.79 11.10 -10.77
N CYS A 115 -1.90 11.72 -11.15
CA CYS A 115 -2.83 12.40 -10.29
C CYS A 115 -4.24 11.83 -10.45
N VAL A 116 -4.95 11.64 -9.35
CA VAL A 116 -6.34 11.22 -9.33
C VAL A 116 -7.19 12.16 -8.50
N ASP A 117 -8.35 12.55 -8.98
CA ASP A 117 -9.38 13.12 -8.13
C ASP A 117 -10.01 12.02 -7.26
N VAL A 118 -10.01 12.23 -5.95
CA VAL A 118 -10.39 11.20 -4.98
C VAL A 118 -11.88 10.87 -5.01
N VAL A 119 -12.71 11.82 -5.38
CA VAL A 119 -14.18 11.66 -5.39
C VAL A 119 -14.66 11.00 -6.66
N SER A 120 -14.29 11.55 -7.82
CA SER A 120 -14.68 11.01 -9.13
C SER A 120 -13.90 9.75 -9.51
N GLY A 121 -12.68 9.59 -9.00
CA GLY A 121 -11.74 8.57 -9.45
C GLY A 121 -11.20 8.84 -10.85
N TYR A 122 -11.31 10.08 -11.33
CA TYR A 122 -10.78 10.54 -12.60
C TYR A 122 -9.26 10.65 -12.55
N TRP A 123 -8.58 10.12 -13.54
CA TRP A 123 -7.14 10.21 -13.71
C TRP A 123 -6.79 11.33 -14.66
N PHE A 124 -6.06 12.32 -14.18
CA PHE A 124 -5.44 13.34 -15.02
C PHE A 124 -4.29 12.73 -15.84
N ARG A 125 -3.92 13.41 -16.91
CA ARG A 125 -2.83 13.00 -17.82
C ARG A 125 -1.52 12.85 -17.05
N PRO A 126 -0.91 11.64 -17.00
CA PRO A 126 0.34 11.43 -16.27
C PRO A 126 1.55 12.04 -17.00
N ALA A 127 2.64 12.22 -16.26
CA ALA A 127 3.97 12.36 -16.84
C ALA A 127 4.69 11.01 -16.83
N TYR A 128 5.47 10.73 -17.87
CA TYR A 128 6.17 9.46 -18.02
C TYR A 128 7.68 9.64 -18.08
N THR A 129 8.41 8.66 -17.54
CA THR A 129 9.85 8.57 -17.65
C THR A 129 10.31 7.14 -17.85
N VAL A 130 11.51 6.96 -18.39
CA VAL A 130 12.18 5.66 -18.41
C VAL A 130 13.16 5.64 -17.24
N GLY A 131 12.93 4.76 -16.28
CA GLY A 131 13.67 4.70 -15.02
C GLY A 131 12.86 5.25 -13.84
N THR A 132 13.55 5.74 -12.83
CA THR A 132 12.92 6.31 -11.62
C THR A 132 12.41 7.72 -11.89
N PRO A 133 11.19 8.09 -11.44
CA PRO A 133 10.70 9.45 -11.51
C PRO A 133 11.64 10.45 -10.81
N THR A 134 11.82 11.60 -11.43
CA THR A 134 12.61 12.72 -10.93
C THR A 134 11.71 13.90 -10.61
N LEU A 135 12.28 14.97 -10.04
CA LEU A 135 11.54 16.20 -9.82
C LEU A 135 10.95 16.75 -11.13
N ASP A 136 11.68 16.65 -12.25
CA ASP A 136 11.16 17.11 -13.56
C ASP A 136 9.92 16.31 -13.98
N THR A 137 9.89 15.00 -13.70
CA THR A 137 8.70 14.16 -13.95
C THR A 137 7.52 14.61 -13.11
N VAL A 138 7.76 15.00 -11.86
CA VAL A 138 6.73 15.52 -10.96
C VAL A 138 6.21 16.87 -11.46
N MET A 139 7.09 17.78 -11.84
CA MET A 139 6.73 19.09 -12.37
C MET A 139 5.93 18.98 -13.67
N GLU A 140 6.30 18.05 -14.56
CA GLU A 140 5.53 17.78 -15.77
C GLU A 140 4.14 17.20 -15.46
N ALA A 141 4.01 16.35 -14.43
CA ALA A 141 2.72 15.85 -13.99
C ALA A 141 1.82 16.99 -13.48
N PHE A 142 2.34 17.90 -12.67
CA PHE A 142 1.58 19.08 -12.25
C PHE A 142 1.15 19.96 -13.43
N ARG A 143 2.07 20.19 -14.35
CA ARG A 143 1.77 20.95 -15.57
C ARG A 143 0.62 20.31 -16.34
N ASN A 144 0.64 18.98 -16.52
CA ASN A 144 -0.41 18.27 -17.20
C ASN A 144 -1.76 18.41 -16.48
N VAL A 145 -1.78 18.30 -15.15
CA VAL A 145 -2.98 18.52 -14.33
C VAL A 145 -3.53 19.93 -14.52
N PHE A 146 -2.69 20.97 -14.42
CA PHE A 146 -3.15 22.36 -14.53
C PHE A 146 -3.63 22.70 -15.95
N CYS A 147 -2.94 22.20 -16.96
CA CYS A 147 -3.40 22.36 -18.35
C CYS A 147 -4.77 21.69 -18.54
N GLU A 148 -4.93 20.46 -18.09
CA GLU A 148 -6.18 19.71 -18.24
C GLU A 148 -7.35 20.33 -17.45
N LEU A 149 -7.11 20.83 -16.23
CA LEU A 149 -8.10 21.61 -15.48
C LEU A 149 -8.54 22.85 -16.26
N THR A 150 -7.59 23.57 -16.86
CA THR A 150 -7.88 24.74 -17.69
C THR A 150 -8.66 24.36 -18.94
N GLU A 151 -8.27 23.30 -19.65
CA GLU A 151 -8.96 22.78 -20.83
C GLU A 151 -10.42 22.39 -20.54
N LEU A 152 -10.66 21.83 -19.36
CA LEU A 152 -11.98 21.41 -18.90
C LEU A 152 -12.79 22.56 -18.25
N GLY A 153 -12.21 23.74 -18.04
CA GLY A 153 -12.86 24.86 -17.34
C GLY A 153 -13.11 24.58 -15.86
N LEU A 154 -12.31 23.75 -15.23
CA LEU A 154 -12.47 23.32 -13.86
C LEU A 154 -11.62 24.16 -12.88
N PRO A 155 -12.08 24.36 -11.64
CA PRO A 155 -11.32 25.09 -10.62
C PRO A 155 -10.13 24.27 -10.12
N MET A 156 -9.21 24.94 -9.43
CA MET A 156 -8.11 24.27 -8.72
C MET A 156 -8.65 23.40 -7.59
N PRO A 157 -8.08 22.19 -7.40
CA PRO A 157 -8.40 21.33 -6.28
C PRO A 157 -8.06 22.00 -4.94
N ALA A 158 -8.89 21.76 -3.93
CA ALA A 158 -8.69 22.36 -2.61
C ALA A 158 -7.54 21.69 -1.82
N GLU A 159 -7.47 20.38 -1.84
CA GLU A 159 -6.47 19.60 -1.09
C GLU A 159 -5.62 18.75 -2.03
N LEU A 160 -4.31 18.77 -1.80
CA LEU A 160 -3.33 17.90 -2.43
C LEU A 160 -2.80 16.87 -1.43
N GLU A 161 -2.84 15.59 -1.79
CA GLU A 161 -2.29 14.47 -1.03
C GLU A 161 -1.09 13.87 -1.78
N VAL A 162 0.09 13.90 -1.16
CA VAL A 162 1.38 13.50 -1.77
C VAL A 162 2.30 12.81 -0.77
N GLU A 163 3.36 12.18 -1.27
CA GLU A 163 4.47 11.71 -0.43
C GLU A 163 5.51 12.80 -0.19
N HIS A 164 6.27 12.64 0.89
CA HIS A 164 7.38 13.54 1.21
C HIS A 164 8.50 13.53 0.15
N HIS A 165 8.78 12.38 -0.44
CA HIS A 165 10.04 12.08 -1.12
C HIS A 165 10.50 13.15 -2.14
N LEU A 166 9.72 13.45 -3.18
CA LEU A 166 10.09 14.43 -4.19
C LEU A 166 9.42 15.80 -3.97
N MET A 167 8.41 15.86 -3.13
CA MET A 167 7.53 17.01 -2.98
C MET A 167 7.99 18.04 -1.94
N GLN A 168 8.85 17.65 -0.99
CA GLN A 168 9.32 18.52 0.09
C GLN A 168 10.11 19.72 -0.40
N ASN A 169 10.63 19.67 -1.64
CA ASN A 169 11.45 20.73 -2.24
C ASN A 169 10.64 21.62 -3.21
N ILE A 170 9.30 21.51 -3.18
CA ILE A 170 8.43 22.31 -4.06
C ILE A 170 7.74 23.39 -3.22
N ASP A 171 8.35 24.57 -3.20
CA ASP A 171 7.97 25.66 -2.29
C ASP A 171 6.61 26.29 -2.61
N TRP A 172 6.18 26.24 -3.88
CA TRP A 172 4.92 26.85 -4.32
C TRP A 172 3.65 26.02 -4.01
N LEU A 173 3.77 24.77 -3.54
CA LEU A 173 2.60 23.94 -3.27
C LEU A 173 1.58 24.58 -2.31
N PRO A 174 1.98 25.24 -1.21
CA PRO A 174 1.05 25.92 -0.31
C PRO A 174 0.38 27.14 -0.93
N GLU A 175 0.94 27.69 -1.99
CA GLU A 175 0.34 28.83 -2.73
C GLU A 175 -0.73 28.33 -3.71
N ALA A 176 -0.52 27.15 -4.31
CA ALA A 176 -1.42 26.56 -5.29
C ALA A 176 -2.62 25.82 -4.65
N PHE A 177 -2.45 25.24 -3.47
CA PHE A 177 -3.46 24.43 -2.79
C PHE A 177 -3.76 24.98 -1.40
N GLN A 178 -5.05 24.98 -1.03
CA GLN A 178 -5.46 25.40 0.32
C GLN A 178 -4.87 24.51 1.41
N PHE A 179 -4.76 23.20 1.12
CA PHE A 179 -4.19 22.21 2.01
C PHE A 179 -3.26 21.27 1.26
N VAL A 180 -2.02 21.15 1.74
CA VAL A 180 -1.06 20.16 1.26
C VAL A 180 -0.84 19.15 2.36
N ARG A 181 -1.14 17.89 2.05
CA ARG A 181 -0.97 16.78 2.98
C ARG A 181 0.15 15.88 2.53
N PHE A 182 1.17 15.78 3.35
CA PHE A 182 2.23 14.81 3.19
C PHE A 182 1.89 13.49 3.89
N CYS A 183 1.81 12.41 3.13
CA CYS A 183 1.52 11.07 3.64
C CYS A 183 2.80 10.38 4.08
N SER A 184 2.78 9.81 5.29
CA SER A 184 3.94 9.11 5.87
C SER A 184 4.00 7.63 5.51
N SER A 185 2.91 7.07 4.99
CA SER A 185 2.85 5.66 4.61
C SER A 185 2.03 5.44 3.32
N PRO A 186 2.36 4.39 2.55
CA PRO A 186 1.60 4.03 1.35
C PRO A 186 0.11 3.79 1.61
N THR A 187 -0.24 3.21 2.78
CA THR A 187 -1.62 2.93 3.16
C THR A 187 -2.44 4.19 3.44
N GLU A 188 -1.78 5.34 3.53
CA GLU A 188 -2.42 6.64 3.73
C GLU A 188 -2.86 7.30 2.44
N LYS A 189 -2.26 6.94 1.31
CA LYS A 189 -2.56 7.54 0.01
C LYS A 189 -3.80 6.93 -0.64
N ARG A 190 -4.63 7.80 -1.19
CA ARG A 190 -5.79 7.37 -1.99
C ARG A 190 -5.38 6.94 -3.39
N ALA A 191 -4.34 7.55 -3.95
CA ALA A 191 -3.82 7.20 -5.27
C ALA A 191 -3.50 5.70 -5.39
N GLU A 192 -2.89 5.07 -4.38
CA GLU A 192 -2.55 3.64 -4.42
C GLU A 192 -3.77 2.74 -4.65
N HIS A 193 -4.89 3.01 -3.97
CA HIS A 193 -6.12 2.26 -4.17
C HIS A 193 -6.67 2.42 -5.59
N ASN A 194 -6.64 3.63 -6.11
CA ASN A 194 -7.10 3.94 -7.47
C ASN A 194 -6.14 3.37 -8.53
N ILE A 195 -4.82 3.41 -8.31
CA ILE A 195 -3.82 2.74 -9.18
C ILE A 195 -4.14 1.25 -9.29
N ARG A 196 -4.45 0.63 -8.18
CA ARG A 196 -4.83 -0.78 -8.14
C ARG A 196 -6.10 -1.05 -8.94
N SER A 197 -7.09 -0.17 -8.87
CA SER A 197 -8.33 -0.24 -9.66
C SER A 197 -8.07 -0.10 -11.15
N LEU A 198 -7.28 0.88 -11.58
CA LEU A 198 -6.89 1.04 -12.99
C LEU A 198 -6.14 -0.20 -13.48
N LYS A 199 -5.13 -0.61 -12.73
CA LYS A 199 -4.25 -1.73 -13.06
C LYS A 199 -5.02 -3.04 -13.22
N TRP A 200 -5.81 -3.42 -12.23
CA TRP A 200 -6.50 -4.70 -12.18
C TRP A 200 -7.87 -4.67 -12.87
N GLY A 201 -8.52 -3.51 -12.88
CA GLY A 201 -9.81 -3.30 -13.51
C GLY A 201 -9.73 -3.11 -15.02
N THR A 202 -8.95 -2.15 -15.48
CA THR A 202 -8.90 -1.76 -16.89
C THR A 202 -7.74 -2.42 -17.63
N SER A 203 -6.49 -2.14 -17.26
CA SER A 203 -5.30 -2.63 -17.99
C SER A 203 -5.25 -4.15 -18.11
N LYS A 204 -5.70 -4.88 -17.08
CA LYS A 204 -5.77 -6.34 -17.11
C LYS A 204 -6.79 -6.83 -18.13
N LYS A 205 -7.95 -6.20 -18.23
CA LYS A 205 -9.01 -6.57 -19.16
C LYS A 205 -8.60 -6.32 -20.62
N GLN A 206 -7.84 -5.24 -20.85
CA GLN A 206 -7.32 -4.90 -22.18
C GLN A 206 -6.14 -5.77 -22.62
N GLY A 207 -5.67 -6.66 -21.76
CA GLY A 207 -4.52 -7.52 -22.06
C GLY A 207 -3.18 -6.80 -22.05
N HIS A 208 -3.14 -5.52 -21.63
CA HIS A 208 -1.90 -4.74 -21.50
C HIS A 208 -0.99 -5.22 -20.37
N MET A 209 -1.41 -6.31 -19.72
CA MET A 209 -0.69 -6.99 -18.66
C MET A 209 0.09 -8.23 -19.13
N ARG A 210 0.08 -8.56 -20.44
CA ARG A 210 0.86 -9.66 -21.00
C ARG A 210 2.35 -9.39 -20.87
N GLY A 211 3.12 -10.40 -20.52
CA GLY A 211 4.57 -10.31 -20.40
C GLY A 211 5.03 -9.54 -19.19
N ARG A 212 4.35 -9.68 -18.10
CA ARG A 212 4.44 -8.84 -16.95
C ARG A 212 5.28 -9.39 -15.84
N TRP A 213 6.04 -8.45 -15.26
CA TRP A 213 6.49 -8.53 -13.89
C TRP A 213 5.35 -8.19 -12.93
N TYR A 214 4.75 -9.18 -12.33
CA TYR A 214 3.87 -8.99 -11.22
C TYR A 214 4.75 -8.84 -9.96
N GLY A 215 4.34 -8.05 -8.97
CA GLY A 215 5.11 -7.83 -7.75
C GLY A 215 5.64 -9.11 -7.09
N LYS A 216 6.38 -9.00 -6.02
CA LYS A 216 7.18 -10.10 -5.40
C LYS A 216 6.47 -11.46 -5.33
N ALA A 217 5.16 -11.51 -5.07
CA ALA A 217 4.40 -12.76 -5.00
C ALA A 217 4.19 -13.45 -6.36
N GLU A 218 4.23 -12.70 -7.45
CA GLU A 218 4.00 -13.21 -8.79
C GLU A 218 5.31 -13.42 -9.57
N ALA A 219 6.40 -12.80 -9.14
CA ALA A 219 7.75 -13.18 -9.57
C ALA A 219 8.01 -14.66 -9.26
N PHE A 220 7.47 -15.18 -8.16
CA PHE A 220 7.48 -16.61 -7.85
C PHE A 220 6.71 -17.44 -8.87
N LYS A 221 5.60 -16.95 -9.40
CA LYS A 221 4.82 -17.68 -10.43
C LYS A 221 5.55 -17.67 -11.77
N SER A 222 6.20 -16.58 -12.14
CA SER A 222 7.01 -16.52 -13.37
C SER A 222 8.26 -17.42 -13.27
N VAL A 223 8.85 -17.56 -12.09
CA VAL A 223 9.94 -18.52 -11.85
C VAL A 223 9.42 -19.97 -11.92
N ARG A 224 8.21 -20.26 -11.41
CA ARG A 224 7.59 -21.58 -11.57
C ARG A 224 7.28 -21.91 -13.03
N ASN A 225 6.87 -20.94 -13.83
CA ASN A 225 6.64 -21.14 -15.25
C ASN A 225 7.95 -21.36 -16.04
N LYS A 226 9.10 -20.84 -15.55
CA LYS A 226 10.43 -21.14 -16.13
C LYS A 226 10.83 -22.61 -16.00
N VAL A 227 10.26 -23.35 -15.06
CA VAL A 227 10.50 -24.80 -14.89
C VAL A 227 9.81 -25.62 -16.00
N HIS A 228 8.83 -25.06 -16.70
CA HIS A 228 8.06 -25.74 -17.73
C HIS A 228 8.29 -25.23 -19.17
N GLY A 229 9.29 -24.39 -19.40
CA GLY A 229 9.66 -23.90 -20.73
C GLY A 229 10.28 -22.51 -20.70
N ASP A 230 10.99 -22.15 -21.75
CA ASP A 230 11.60 -20.84 -21.94
C ASP A 230 10.55 -19.75 -22.13
N PHE A 231 10.03 -19.22 -21.01
CA PHE A 231 9.18 -18.05 -21.06
C PHE A 231 10.04 -16.80 -21.21
N ILE A 232 10.16 -16.30 -22.43
CA ILE A 232 10.79 -15.02 -22.72
C ILE A 232 9.73 -13.93 -22.47
N ASP A 233 9.94 -13.08 -21.46
CA ASP A 233 9.11 -11.90 -21.24
C ASP A 233 9.18 -11.00 -22.48
N PRO A 234 8.06 -10.75 -23.19
CA PRO A 234 8.10 -9.85 -24.33
C PRO A 234 8.47 -8.44 -23.89
N THR A 235 9.40 -7.83 -24.60
CA THR A 235 9.78 -6.44 -24.42
C THR A 235 9.05 -5.57 -25.42
N PHE A 236 8.69 -4.35 -25.00
CA PHE A 236 7.94 -3.39 -25.80
C PHE A 236 8.73 -2.10 -25.96
N GLN A 237 8.44 -1.32 -26.96
CA GLN A 237 8.95 0.05 -27.01
C GLN A 237 8.29 0.89 -25.90
N PRO A 238 9.02 1.81 -25.23
CA PRO A 238 8.42 2.66 -24.20
C PRO A 238 7.18 3.40 -24.68
N GLN A 239 7.20 3.89 -25.93
CA GLN A 239 6.09 4.62 -26.54
C GLN A 239 4.81 3.77 -26.65
N THR A 240 4.96 2.49 -26.99
CA THR A 240 3.81 1.55 -27.02
C THR A 240 3.21 1.37 -25.65
N ILE A 241 4.05 1.20 -24.62
CA ILE A 241 3.58 1.04 -23.24
C ILE A 241 2.84 2.30 -22.77
N ILE A 242 3.37 3.48 -23.11
CA ILE A 242 2.77 4.77 -22.78
C ILE A 242 1.43 4.96 -23.50
N ALA A 243 1.37 4.66 -24.79
CA ALA A 243 0.14 4.78 -25.59
C ALA A 243 -0.97 3.88 -25.04
N ASP A 244 -0.65 2.64 -24.72
CA ASP A 244 -1.60 1.71 -24.11
C ASP A 244 -2.08 2.16 -22.73
N ASP A 245 -1.19 2.72 -21.90
CA ASP A 245 -1.55 3.23 -20.59
C ASP A 245 -2.46 4.46 -20.67
N LEU A 246 -2.21 5.36 -21.63
CA LEU A 246 -3.09 6.50 -21.92
C LEU A 246 -4.48 6.04 -22.38
N ALA A 247 -4.54 5.03 -23.27
CA ALA A 247 -5.80 4.44 -23.69
C ALA A 247 -6.56 3.78 -22.51
N ASP A 248 -5.84 3.11 -21.62
CA ASP A 248 -6.42 2.52 -20.41
C ASP A 248 -6.99 3.58 -19.46
N ILE A 249 -6.30 4.70 -19.30
CA ILE A 249 -6.77 5.84 -18.49
C ILE A 249 -8.04 6.42 -19.10
N GLU A 250 -8.07 6.62 -20.41
CA GLU A 250 -9.25 7.14 -21.12
C GLU A 250 -10.46 6.21 -20.97
N LEU A 251 -10.27 4.89 -21.15
CA LEU A 251 -11.29 3.90 -20.88
C LEU A 251 -11.78 3.91 -19.43
N HIS A 252 -10.87 4.07 -18.48
CA HIS A 252 -11.20 4.15 -17.07
C HIS A 252 -12.03 5.41 -16.74
N ASN A 253 -11.63 6.55 -17.29
CA ASN A 253 -12.30 7.83 -17.06
C ASN A 253 -13.72 7.84 -17.63
N ASN A 254 -13.93 7.19 -18.78
CA ASN A 254 -15.23 7.06 -19.42
C ASN A 254 -16.08 5.88 -18.92
N ALA A 255 -15.54 5.05 -18.03
CA ALA A 255 -16.32 4.00 -17.39
C ALA A 255 -17.22 4.56 -16.29
N LEU A 256 -18.38 3.90 -16.09
CA LEU A 256 -19.33 4.27 -15.02
C LEU A 256 -18.64 4.38 -13.65
N HIS A 257 -19.01 5.40 -12.92
CA HIS A 257 -18.51 5.62 -11.57
C HIS A 257 -18.88 4.43 -10.66
N PRO A 258 -17.98 3.91 -9.80
CA PRO A 258 -18.27 2.72 -8.99
C PRO A 258 -19.36 2.95 -7.94
N ARG A 259 -19.55 4.19 -7.48
CA ARG A 259 -20.60 4.57 -6.52
C ARG A 259 -21.88 4.99 -7.23
N GLN A 260 -22.51 4.06 -7.97
CA GLN A 260 -23.74 4.33 -8.74
C GLN A 260 -24.95 4.73 -7.87
N LYS A 261 -24.93 4.47 -6.56
CA LYS A 261 -25.95 4.96 -5.63
C LYS A 261 -25.86 6.48 -5.43
N GLU A 262 -24.66 7.05 -5.51
CA GLU A 262 -24.41 8.49 -5.34
C GLU A 262 -24.41 9.22 -6.68
N PHE A 263 -23.92 8.55 -7.74
CA PHE A 263 -23.74 9.10 -9.08
C PHE A 263 -24.41 8.18 -10.14
N PRO A 264 -25.74 8.10 -10.15
CA PRO A 264 -26.46 7.16 -11.01
C PRO A 264 -26.30 7.49 -12.49
N GLY A 265 -25.81 6.53 -13.27
CA GLY A 265 -25.61 6.66 -14.71
C GLY A 265 -24.39 7.48 -15.14
N LEU A 266 -23.68 8.13 -14.22
CA LEU A 266 -22.55 8.98 -14.54
C LEU A 266 -21.25 8.19 -14.63
N THR A 267 -20.41 8.58 -15.58
CA THR A 267 -19.00 8.16 -15.69
C THR A 267 -18.12 8.92 -14.70
N ARG A 268 -16.87 8.48 -14.54
CA ARG A 268 -15.91 9.22 -13.71
C ARG A 268 -15.62 10.62 -14.22
N ARG A 269 -15.58 10.77 -15.56
CA ARG A 269 -15.42 12.06 -16.22
C ARG A 269 -16.58 13.02 -15.95
N GLU A 270 -17.81 12.51 -15.97
CA GLU A 270 -19.02 13.33 -15.73
C GLU A 270 -19.19 13.66 -14.25
N VAL A 271 -18.55 12.93 -13.34
CA VAL A 271 -18.54 13.24 -11.91
C VAL A 271 -17.45 14.27 -11.57
N LEU A 272 -16.36 14.35 -12.37
CA LEU A 272 -15.33 15.37 -12.23
C LEU A 272 -15.89 16.75 -12.51
#